data_4a33e6b5d64d84f1cec9966259b208d7
#
_entry.id   4a33e6b5d64d84f1cec9966259b208d7
#
_cell.length_a   1.000
_cell.length_b   1.000
_cell.length_c   1.000
_cell.angle_alpha   90.00
_cell.angle_beta   90.00
_cell.angle_gamma   90.00
#
_symmetry.space_group_name_H-M   'P 1'
#
loop_
_entity.id
_entity.type
_entity.pdbx_description
1 polymer ?
#
loop_
_entity_poly.entity_id
_entity_poly.type
_entity_poly.pdbx_seq_one_letter_code
_entity_poly.pdbx_strand_id
1 'polypeptide(L)'
;MTGHVTAPVAALADELPSWATLLRAPNPGPMTLDGTNTWLLRAPGRAGAVVVDPGPADEAHLARIAGHGPIAAVLVTHGHPDHTDGSRRLADLLGGVPVRAVDPAHTIGAEPLAVSTDPTGNRSTLELAGLSIEPLATPGHTADSVCLLVEHAGERAVLTGDTILGRGTTVVAHPDGNLADYLASLTRLAAYRGVTALPGHGPALADCGAAADYYLAHRRARLDQVRAAVAAGDRT
;
A
#
# COMPACT_ATOMS: atom_id res chain seq x y z
N MET A 1 6.30 -7.93 -30.65
CA MET A 1 7.29 -7.02 -30.06
C MET A 1 6.67 -6.48 -28.78
N THR A 2 7.04 -7.07 -27.64
CA THR A 2 6.60 -6.61 -26.32
C THR A 2 7.43 -5.39 -25.95
N GLY A 3 6.92 -4.20 -26.27
CA GLY A 3 7.53 -2.97 -25.78
C GLY A 3 7.53 -2.99 -24.25
N HIS A 4 8.69 -3.09 -23.64
CA HIS A 4 8.88 -2.78 -22.24
C HIS A 4 8.49 -1.31 -22.04
N VAL A 5 7.30 -1.09 -21.51
CA VAL A 5 6.92 0.24 -21.04
C VAL A 5 7.70 0.44 -19.74
N THR A 6 8.86 1.08 -19.84
CA THR A 6 9.60 1.54 -18.67
C THR A 6 8.70 2.48 -17.88
N ALA A 7 8.57 2.26 -16.58
CA ALA A 7 7.77 3.11 -15.71
C ALA A 7 8.28 4.55 -15.82
N PRO A 8 7.45 5.52 -16.23
CA PRO A 8 7.90 6.89 -16.44
C PRO A 8 8.05 7.68 -15.13
N VAL A 9 7.67 7.08 -14.00
CA VAL A 9 7.86 7.68 -12.69
C VAL A 9 9.17 7.17 -12.12
N ALA A 10 10.11 8.10 -11.91
CA ALA A 10 11.39 7.78 -11.31
C ALA A 10 11.19 7.17 -9.92
N ALA A 11 11.98 6.13 -9.61
CA ALA A 11 12.18 5.75 -8.23
C ALA A 11 12.61 6.98 -7.43
N LEU A 12 12.22 7.06 -6.17
CA LEU A 12 12.68 8.13 -5.30
C LEU A 12 14.21 8.05 -5.25
N ALA A 13 14.86 9.06 -5.78
CA ALA A 13 16.33 9.15 -5.82
C ALA A 13 16.90 9.66 -4.49
N ASP A 14 16.07 10.35 -3.73
CA ASP A 14 16.40 11.01 -2.47
C ASP A 14 16.02 10.15 -1.27
N GLU A 15 16.28 10.66 -0.08
CA GLU A 15 15.97 9.99 1.17
C GLU A 15 14.45 9.84 1.36
N LEU A 16 14.05 8.74 1.98
CA LEU A 16 12.67 8.54 2.44
C LEU A 16 12.26 9.67 3.40
N PRO A 17 10.95 9.93 3.55
CA PRO A 17 10.47 10.84 4.59
C PRO A 17 11.11 10.52 5.94
N SER A 18 11.47 11.54 6.71
CA SER A 18 12.25 11.43 7.96
C SER A 18 11.61 10.50 9.01
N TRP A 19 10.33 10.25 8.85
CA TRP A 19 9.51 9.41 9.72
C TRP A 19 9.27 7.99 9.18
N ALA A 20 9.77 7.63 7.98
CA ALA A 20 9.54 6.33 7.35
C ALA A 20 10.82 5.48 7.30
N THR A 21 10.72 4.22 7.72
CA THR A 21 11.78 3.23 7.60
C THR A 21 11.25 2.00 6.87
N LEU A 22 12.00 1.53 5.86
CA LEU A 22 11.67 0.32 5.11
C LEU A 22 12.35 -0.91 5.74
N LEU A 23 11.54 -1.93 6.03
CA LEU A 23 11.99 -3.26 6.41
C LEU A 23 11.44 -4.25 5.39
N ARG A 24 12.27 -4.67 4.43
CA ARG A 24 11.81 -5.62 3.41
C ARG A 24 11.79 -7.03 3.97
N ALA A 25 10.66 -7.74 3.74
CA ALA A 25 10.50 -9.14 4.08
C ALA A 25 11.27 -10.04 3.10
N PRO A 26 11.77 -11.22 3.54
CA PRO A 26 12.59 -12.13 2.73
C PRO A 26 11.74 -13.07 1.86
N ASN A 27 10.73 -12.55 1.15
CA ASN A 27 9.80 -13.30 0.31
C ASN A 27 9.81 -12.84 -1.16
N PRO A 28 10.99 -12.73 -1.84
CA PRO A 28 11.04 -12.30 -3.23
C PRO A 28 10.33 -13.29 -4.15
N GLY A 29 9.60 -12.77 -5.14
CA GLY A 29 8.85 -13.60 -6.08
C GLY A 29 8.17 -12.80 -7.19
N PRO A 30 7.56 -13.48 -8.18
CA PRO A 30 6.88 -12.79 -9.28
C PRO A 30 5.77 -11.84 -8.83
N MET A 31 5.08 -12.15 -7.72
CA MET A 31 3.99 -11.34 -7.17
C MET A 31 4.48 -10.32 -6.15
N THR A 32 5.59 -10.59 -5.48
CA THR A 32 6.14 -9.79 -4.38
C THR A 32 7.39 -8.98 -4.76
N LEU A 33 7.83 -9.10 -6.01
CA LEU A 33 9.03 -8.44 -6.54
C LEU A 33 10.28 -8.79 -5.72
N ASP A 34 10.88 -7.82 -5.03
CA ASP A 34 12.06 -8.02 -4.18
C ASP A 34 11.69 -8.48 -2.75
N GLY A 35 10.41 -8.67 -2.50
CA GLY A 35 9.78 -8.96 -1.21
C GLY A 35 8.79 -7.87 -0.80
N THR A 36 7.96 -8.20 0.19
CA THR A 36 6.98 -7.27 0.75
C THR A 36 7.67 -6.17 1.55
N ASN A 37 7.27 -4.94 1.33
CA ASN A 37 7.74 -3.78 2.04
C ASN A 37 6.91 -3.59 3.32
N THR A 38 7.47 -3.93 4.47
CA THR A 38 6.95 -3.49 5.76
C THR A 38 7.45 -2.08 6.03
N TRP A 39 6.54 -1.15 6.26
CA TRP A 39 6.87 0.23 6.61
C TRP A 39 6.75 0.46 8.11
N LEU A 40 7.82 0.98 8.70
CA LEU A 40 7.84 1.42 10.09
C LEU A 40 7.76 2.94 10.11
N LEU A 41 6.70 3.48 10.72
CA LEU A 41 6.39 4.91 10.72
C LEU A 41 6.54 5.47 12.13
N ARG A 42 7.37 6.51 12.29
CA ARG A 42 7.62 7.15 13.57
C ARG A 42 8.09 8.59 13.38
N ALA A 43 7.38 9.56 13.92
CA ALA A 43 7.87 10.93 13.93
C ALA A 43 9.17 11.05 14.71
N PRO A 44 10.12 11.89 14.28
CA PRO A 44 11.36 12.13 15.00
C PRO A 44 11.13 12.46 16.47
N GLY A 45 11.92 11.84 17.36
CA GLY A 45 11.82 12.04 18.80
C GLY A 45 10.66 11.31 19.50
N ARG A 46 9.83 10.54 18.79
CA ARG A 46 8.77 9.73 19.39
C ARG A 46 9.27 8.33 19.76
N ALA A 47 8.76 7.79 20.86
CA ALA A 47 9.13 6.45 21.32
C ALA A 47 8.40 5.33 20.54
N GLY A 48 7.09 5.51 20.30
CA GLY A 48 6.26 4.51 19.62
C GLY A 48 6.32 4.62 18.10
N ALA A 49 6.15 3.50 17.41
CA ALA A 49 6.04 3.44 15.96
C ALA A 49 4.72 2.77 15.53
N VAL A 50 4.33 2.98 14.28
CA VAL A 50 3.27 2.23 13.59
C VAL A 50 3.93 1.33 12.57
N VAL A 51 3.51 0.07 12.50
CA VAL A 51 3.89 -0.87 11.45
C VAL A 51 2.81 -0.90 10.39
N VAL A 52 3.17 -0.81 9.13
CA VAL A 52 2.24 -1.03 8.02
C VAL A 52 2.70 -2.26 7.26
N ASP A 53 1.78 -3.22 7.08
CA ASP A 53 1.98 -4.52 6.45
C ASP A 53 3.15 -5.30 7.08
N PRO A 54 2.91 -6.07 8.14
CA PRO A 54 3.97 -6.81 8.84
C PRO A 54 4.60 -7.93 7.99
N GLY A 55 4.02 -8.20 6.81
CA GLY A 55 4.57 -9.18 5.88
C GLY A 55 4.14 -10.63 6.19
N PRO A 56 4.85 -11.59 5.60
CA PRO A 56 4.62 -13.02 5.84
C PRO A 56 4.98 -13.43 7.28
N ALA A 57 4.53 -14.61 7.71
CA ALA A 57 4.84 -15.19 9.02
C ALA A 57 6.30 -15.70 9.09
N ASP A 58 7.27 -14.81 8.80
CA ASP A 58 8.70 -15.09 8.91
C ASP A 58 9.23 -14.60 10.27
N GLU A 59 9.66 -15.52 11.13
CA GLU A 59 10.07 -15.22 12.51
C GLU A 59 11.24 -14.23 12.58
N ALA A 60 12.21 -14.31 11.65
CA ALA A 60 13.35 -13.41 11.65
C ALA A 60 12.95 -11.99 11.24
N HIS A 61 12.05 -11.86 10.26
CA HIS A 61 11.48 -10.58 9.84
C HIS A 61 10.65 -9.95 10.97
N LEU A 62 9.76 -10.72 11.59
CA LEU A 62 8.92 -10.25 12.70
C LEU A 62 9.75 -9.84 13.92
N ALA A 63 10.80 -10.60 14.27
CA ALA A 63 11.73 -10.24 15.32
C ALA A 63 12.50 -8.94 15.01
N ARG A 64 12.87 -8.73 13.74
CA ARG A 64 13.51 -7.47 13.29
C ARG A 64 12.56 -6.28 13.44
N ILE A 65 11.27 -6.43 13.08
CA ILE A 65 10.25 -5.41 13.30
C ILE A 65 10.13 -5.08 14.80
N ALA A 66 9.98 -6.10 15.65
CA ALA A 66 9.87 -5.95 17.10
C ALA A 66 11.09 -5.28 17.72
N GLY A 67 12.28 -5.50 17.17
CA GLY A 67 13.54 -4.88 17.62
C GLY A 67 13.63 -3.36 17.40
N HIS A 68 12.73 -2.76 16.63
CA HIS A 68 12.71 -1.30 16.42
C HIS A 68 12.06 -0.50 17.57
N GLY A 69 11.73 -1.16 18.67
CA GLY A 69 11.21 -0.53 19.88
C GLY A 69 9.69 -0.60 20.00
N PRO A 70 9.07 0.19 20.89
CA PRO A 70 7.63 0.10 21.12
C PRO A 70 6.84 0.34 19.84
N ILE A 71 5.89 -0.57 19.57
CA ILE A 71 4.92 -0.44 18.46
C ILE A 71 3.57 -0.06 19.05
N ALA A 72 2.97 1.01 18.55
CA ALA A 72 1.68 1.52 19.01
C ALA A 72 0.49 0.83 18.31
N ALA A 73 0.66 0.48 17.04
CA ALA A 73 -0.36 -0.21 16.24
C ALA A 73 0.28 -0.87 15.01
N VAL A 74 -0.41 -1.86 14.46
CA VAL A 74 -0.17 -2.41 13.13
C VAL A 74 -1.35 -2.00 12.26
N LEU A 75 -1.08 -1.48 11.06
CA LEU A 75 -2.07 -1.18 10.03
C LEU A 75 -1.85 -2.13 8.85
N VAL A 76 -2.92 -2.61 8.26
CA VAL A 76 -2.88 -3.51 7.10
C VAL A 76 -3.53 -2.81 5.92
N THR A 77 -2.86 -2.83 4.77
CA THR A 77 -3.34 -2.18 3.54
C THR A 77 -4.40 -3.00 2.83
N HIS A 78 -4.31 -4.34 2.88
CA HIS A 78 -5.27 -5.28 2.28
C HIS A 78 -5.02 -6.71 2.77
N GLY A 79 -5.95 -7.62 2.48
CA GLY A 79 -6.02 -8.96 3.05
C GLY A 79 -5.08 -10.01 2.46
N HIS A 80 -4.20 -9.72 1.51
CA HIS A 80 -3.32 -10.75 0.96
C HIS A 80 -2.33 -11.31 1.98
N PRO A 81 -2.03 -12.63 1.92
CA PRO A 81 -1.22 -13.31 2.94
C PRO A 81 0.17 -12.73 3.14
N ASP A 82 0.81 -12.27 2.08
CA ASP A 82 2.15 -11.67 2.15
C ASP A 82 2.17 -10.30 2.84
N HIS A 83 1.00 -9.68 3.12
CA HIS A 83 0.84 -8.48 3.94
C HIS A 83 0.33 -8.80 5.35
N THR A 84 -0.46 -9.87 5.51
CA THR A 84 -1.26 -10.14 6.72
C THR A 84 -0.77 -11.29 7.58
N ASP A 85 -0.14 -12.34 7.03
CA ASP A 85 0.17 -13.59 7.74
C ASP A 85 1.00 -13.38 9.01
N GLY A 86 1.89 -12.38 9.00
CA GLY A 86 2.70 -12.01 10.16
C GLY A 86 1.93 -11.28 11.27
N SER A 87 0.71 -10.79 11.01
CA SER A 87 -0.01 -9.88 11.91
C SER A 87 -0.28 -10.46 13.29
N ARG A 88 -0.85 -11.67 13.34
CA ARG A 88 -1.15 -12.36 14.61
C ARG A 88 0.11 -12.60 15.42
N ARG A 89 1.11 -13.17 14.77
CA ARG A 89 2.38 -13.50 15.41
C ARG A 89 3.11 -12.25 15.92
N LEU A 90 3.12 -11.18 15.14
CA LEU A 90 3.70 -9.90 15.55
C LEU A 90 2.95 -9.28 16.74
N ALA A 91 1.62 -9.29 16.71
CA ALA A 91 0.81 -8.80 17.83
C ALA A 91 1.14 -9.54 19.13
N ASP A 92 1.26 -10.87 19.08
CA ASP A 92 1.62 -11.70 20.22
C ASP A 92 3.04 -11.40 20.73
N LEU A 93 4.02 -11.26 19.85
CA LEU A 93 5.41 -10.89 20.18
C LEU A 93 5.49 -9.52 20.89
N LEU A 94 4.59 -8.61 20.57
CA LEU A 94 4.54 -7.25 21.08
C LEU A 94 3.59 -7.09 22.29
N GLY A 95 3.10 -8.19 22.86
CA GLY A 95 2.25 -8.17 24.06
C GLY A 95 0.80 -7.75 23.80
N GLY A 96 0.27 -8.00 22.59
CA GLY A 96 -1.12 -7.73 22.23
C GLY A 96 -1.35 -6.37 21.58
N VAL A 97 -0.40 -5.89 20.82
CA VAL A 97 -0.53 -4.64 20.05
C VAL A 97 -1.74 -4.74 19.08
N PRO A 98 -2.58 -3.68 18.97
CA PRO A 98 -3.73 -3.71 18.08
C PRO A 98 -3.33 -3.77 16.60
N VAL A 99 -4.02 -4.62 15.83
CA VAL A 99 -3.93 -4.68 14.36
C VAL A 99 -5.24 -4.15 13.79
N ARG A 100 -5.15 -3.22 12.84
CA ARG A 100 -6.32 -2.62 12.17
C ARG A 100 -6.23 -2.84 10.67
N ALA A 101 -7.27 -3.39 10.11
CA ALA A 101 -7.51 -3.56 8.68
C ALA A 101 -8.91 -3.02 8.34
N VAL A 102 -9.19 -2.82 7.06
CA VAL A 102 -10.55 -2.49 6.59
C VAL A 102 -11.46 -3.70 6.77
N ASP A 103 -10.98 -4.90 6.37
CA ASP A 103 -11.70 -6.14 6.63
C ASP A 103 -11.58 -6.53 8.12
N PRO A 104 -12.72 -6.71 8.84
CA PRO A 104 -12.71 -7.19 10.22
C PRO A 104 -11.99 -8.53 10.42
N ALA A 105 -11.93 -9.39 9.40
CA ALA A 105 -11.25 -10.69 9.47
C ALA A 105 -9.73 -10.55 9.73
N HIS A 106 -9.13 -9.44 9.34
CA HIS A 106 -7.71 -9.13 9.54
C HIS A 106 -7.46 -8.18 10.73
N THR A 107 -8.51 -7.83 11.49
CA THR A 107 -8.41 -6.94 12.65
C THR A 107 -8.21 -7.75 13.94
N ILE A 108 -7.31 -7.30 14.83
CA ILE A 108 -6.99 -7.97 16.10
C ILE A 108 -6.96 -6.94 17.23
N GLY A 109 -7.78 -7.16 18.26
CA GLY A 109 -7.74 -6.33 19.49
C GLY A 109 -8.08 -4.86 19.28
N ALA A 110 -8.79 -4.51 18.21
CA ALA A 110 -9.19 -3.15 17.86
C ALA A 110 -10.47 -3.15 17.02
N GLU A 111 -11.03 -1.96 16.77
CA GLU A 111 -12.04 -1.76 15.74
C GLU A 111 -11.41 -1.73 14.35
N PRO A 112 -12.14 -2.16 13.32
CA PRO A 112 -11.70 -2.04 11.92
C PRO A 112 -11.28 -0.62 11.56
N LEU A 113 -10.44 -0.51 10.53
CA LEU A 113 -9.96 0.76 10.03
C LEU A 113 -11.11 1.50 9.33
N ALA A 114 -11.52 2.64 9.90
CA ALA A 114 -12.49 3.49 9.27
C ALA A 114 -11.86 4.23 8.09
N VAL A 115 -12.45 4.10 6.90
CA VAL A 115 -11.96 4.70 5.67
C VAL A 115 -12.90 5.80 5.18
N SER A 116 -12.37 6.88 4.64
CA SER A 116 -13.14 7.89 3.94
C SER A 116 -13.32 7.51 2.47
N THR A 117 -14.57 7.53 2.01
CA THR A 117 -14.94 7.40 0.59
C THR A 117 -15.23 8.77 -0.04
N ASP A 118 -15.41 9.80 0.76
CA ASP A 118 -15.75 11.15 0.34
C ASP A 118 -14.53 12.08 0.39
N PRO A 119 -14.03 12.58 -0.74
CA PRO A 119 -12.91 13.50 -0.77
C PRO A 119 -13.22 14.87 -0.13
N THR A 120 -14.50 15.17 0.11
CA THR A 120 -14.97 16.45 0.68
C THR A 120 -15.56 16.32 2.09
N GLY A 121 -15.71 15.08 2.60
CA GLY A 121 -16.39 14.75 3.85
C GLY A 121 -15.49 14.66 5.07
N ASN A 122 -16.07 14.13 6.14
CA ASN A 122 -15.39 13.93 7.42
C ASN A 122 -14.27 12.89 7.26
N ARG A 123 -13.02 13.34 7.24
CA ARG A 123 -11.84 12.49 7.10
C ARG A 123 -11.58 11.78 8.43
N SER A 124 -11.55 10.45 8.39
CA SER A 124 -11.13 9.65 9.53
C SER A 124 -9.61 9.72 9.63
N THR A 125 -9.08 10.49 10.55
CA THR A 125 -7.64 10.64 10.76
C THR A 125 -7.23 9.93 12.04
N LEU A 126 -6.15 9.17 11.99
CA LEU A 126 -5.52 8.53 13.14
C LEU A 126 -4.28 9.33 13.54
N GLU A 127 -4.22 9.75 14.80
CA GLU A 127 -3.03 10.38 15.37
C GLU A 127 -2.20 9.31 16.09
N LEU A 128 -1.19 8.76 15.42
CA LEU A 128 -0.37 7.66 15.91
C LEU A 128 1.12 7.96 15.75
N ALA A 129 1.92 7.66 16.74
CA ALA A 129 3.39 7.82 16.73
C ALA A 129 3.85 9.26 16.37
N GLY A 130 3.00 10.28 16.61
CA GLY A 130 3.23 11.67 16.26
C GLY A 130 2.99 12.01 14.80
N LEU A 131 2.32 11.13 14.08
CA LEU A 131 1.96 11.26 12.67
C LEU A 131 0.45 11.38 12.52
N SER A 132 0.01 12.16 11.54
CA SER A 132 -1.37 12.20 11.07
C SER A 132 -1.52 11.21 9.93
N ILE A 133 -2.38 10.20 10.08
CA ILE A 133 -2.57 9.10 9.13
C ILE A 133 -4.04 9.09 8.69
N GLU A 134 -4.28 9.34 7.41
CA GLU A 134 -5.61 9.30 6.80
C GLU A 134 -5.78 8.05 5.92
N PRO A 135 -6.65 7.09 6.31
CA PRO A 135 -6.98 5.95 5.47
C PRO A 135 -7.88 6.33 4.29
N LEU A 136 -7.40 6.09 3.08
CA LEU A 136 -8.07 6.38 1.81
C LEU A 136 -8.59 5.07 1.22
N ALA A 137 -9.91 4.89 1.11
CA ALA A 137 -10.46 3.70 0.45
C ALA A 137 -9.98 3.63 -1.01
N THR A 138 -9.28 2.56 -1.37
CA THR A 138 -8.76 2.34 -2.74
C THR A 138 -9.06 0.91 -3.22
N PRO A 139 -10.35 0.48 -3.20
CA PRO A 139 -10.71 -0.85 -3.66
C PRO A 139 -10.34 -1.06 -5.12
N GLY A 140 -10.12 -2.32 -5.48
CA GLY A 140 -9.90 -2.71 -6.86
C GLY A 140 -8.80 -3.75 -7.07
N HIS A 141 -7.64 -3.66 -6.41
CA HIS A 141 -6.71 -4.78 -6.31
C HIS A 141 -7.35 -5.88 -5.45
N THR A 142 -7.82 -5.53 -4.26
CA THR A 142 -8.77 -6.27 -3.44
C THR A 142 -9.94 -5.36 -3.06
N ALA A 143 -11.03 -5.92 -2.54
CA ALA A 143 -12.19 -5.15 -2.12
C ALA A 143 -11.90 -4.29 -0.88
N ASP A 144 -11.00 -4.73 -0.01
CA ASP A 144 -10.59 -4.08 1.24
C ASP A 144 -9.37 -3.18 1.12
N SER A 145 -8.81 -3.01 -0.09
CA SER A 145 -7.61 -2.19 -0.31
C SER A 145 -7.75 -0.76 0.20
N VAL A 146 -6.75 -0.31 0.95
CA VAL A 146 -6.64 1.05 1.49
C VAL A 146 -5.23 1.60 1.24
N CYS A 147 -5.16 2.86 0.82
CA CYS A 147 -3.93 3.64 0.88
C CYS A 147 -3.92 4.47 2.17
N LEU A 148 -2.74 4.81 2.68
CA LEU A 148 -2.60 5.64 3.87
C LEU A 148 -1.86 6.93 3.50
N LEU A 149 -2.55 8.08 3.55
CA LEU A 149 -1.86 9.36 3.47
C LEU A 149 -1.28 9.67 4.85
N VAL A 150 0.02 9.88 4.91
CA VAL A 150 0.75 10.18 6.15
C VAL A 150 1.38 11.56 6.05
N GLU A 151 1.20 12.36 7.09
CA GLU A 151 1.73 13.72 7.16
C GLU A 151 2.45 13.97 8.49
N HIS A 152 3.61 14.63 8.42
CA HIS A 152 4.34 15.12 9.58
C HIS A 152 5.26 16.28 9.19
N ALA A 153 5.18 17.40 9.92
CA ALA A 153 6.07 18.56 9.79
C ALA A 153 6.24 19.07 8.33
N GLY A 154 5.18 18.98 7.52
CA GLY A 154 5.20 19.37 6.10
C GLY A 154 5.67 18.29 5.12
N GLU A 155 6.23 17.17 5.60
CA GLU A 155 6.49 16.00 4.76
C GLU A 155 5.21 15.18 4.58
N ARG A 156 5.00 14.69 3.37
CA ARG A 156 3.82 13.88 2.99
C ARG A 156 4.24 12.67 2.17
N ALA A 157 3.61 11.52 2.44
CA ALA A 157 3.70 10.37 1.55
C ALA A 157 2.38 9.56 1.58
N VAL A 158 2.13 8.81 0.50
CA VAL A 158 1.03 7.85 0.42
C VAL A 158 1.62 6.44 0.45
N LEU A 159 1.28 5.66 1.48
CA LEU A 159 1.52 4.23 1.45
C LEU A 159 0.44 3.61 0.56
N THR A 160 0.85 3.00 -0.53
CA THR A 160 -0.09 2.59 -1.60
C THR A 160 -0.48 1.12 -1.52
N GLY A 161 0.09 0.34 -0.60
CA GLY A 161 -0.06 -1.11 -0.62
C GLY A 161 0.19 -1.62 -2.03
N ASP A 162 -0.71 -2.44 -2.53
CA ASP A 162 -0.64 -2.98 -3.88
C ASP A 162 -1.52 -2.24 -4.90
N THR A 163 -2.09 -1.09 -4.53
CA THR A 163 -2.79 -0.23 -5.49
C THR A 163 -1.82 0.34 -6.54
N ILE A 164 -0.62 0.78 -6.10
CA ILE A 164 0.49 1.21 -6.97
C ILE A 164 1.76 0.56 -6.46
N LEU A 165 2.46 -0.17 -7.34
CA LEU A 165 3.74 -0.82 -7.05
C LEU A 165 4.92 0.06 -7.46
N GLY A 166 6.08 -0.17 -6.87
CA GLY A 166 7.31 0.56 -7.20
C GLY A 166 7.86 0.29 -8.60
N ARG A 167 7.47 -0.85 -9.19
CA ARG A 167 7.74 -1.19 -10.61
C ARG A 167 6.69 -2.18 -11.12
N GLY A 168 6.53 -2.24 -12.45
CA GLY A 168 5.51 -3.08 -13.08
C GLY A 168 4.10 -2.49 -12.96
N THR A 169 3.10 -3.33 -12.91
CA THR A 169 1.70 -2.97 -12.71
C THR A 169 1.00 -4.00 -11.84
N THR A 170 0.10 -3.55 -11.00
CA THR A 170 -0.70 -4.38 -10.10
C THR A 170 -1.54 -5.42 -10.86
N VAL A 171 -1.73 -6.57 -10.26
CA VAL A 171 -2.71 -7.57 -10.70
C VAL A 171 -4.10 -7.17 -10.17
N VAL A 172 -5.12 -7.26 -11.02
CA VAL A 172 -6.53 -7.11 -10.64
C VAL A 172 -7.22 -8.39 -11.08
N ALA A 173 -7.41 -9.32 -10.16
CA ALA A 173 -7.90 -10.66 -10.42
C ALA A 173 -9.29 -10.89 -9.81
N HIS A 174 -10.22 -11.46 -10.61
CA HIS A 174 -11.50 -11.94 -10.09
C HIS A 174 -11.28 -13.19 -9.20
N PRO A 175 -12.03 -13.39 -8.12
CA PRO A 175 -13.24 -12.65 -7.72
C PRO A 175 -12.99 -11.43 -6.83
N ASP A 176 -11.84 -11.30 -6.22
CA ASP A 176 -11.57 -10.26 -5.23
C ASP A 176 -11.32 -8.88 -5.88
N GLY A 177 -10.56 -8.86 -6.96
CA GLY A 177 -10.27 -7.63 -7.69
C GLY A 177 -11.40 -7.16 -8.60
N ASN A 178 -11.57 -5.84 -8.70
CA ASN A 178 -12.54 -5.17 -9.56
C ASN A 178 -11.89 -4.05 -10.36
N LEU A 179 -11.89 -4.17 -11.69
CA LEU A 179 -11.21 -3.20 -12.56
C LEU A 179 -11.86 -1.81 -12.53
N ALA A 180 -13.19 -1.71 -12.41
CA ALA A 180 -13.87 -0.42 -12.37
C ALA A 180 -13.53 0.34 -11.09
N ASP A 181 -13.55 -0.35 -9.94
CA ASP A 181 -13.17 0.22 -8.66
C ASP A 181 -11.68 0.61 -8.65
N TYR A 182 -10.82 -0.22 -9.25
CA TYR A 182 -9.40 0.05 -9.39
C TYR A 182 -9.13 1.35 -10.18
N LEU A 183 -9.82 1.53 -11.33
CA LEU A 183 -9.69 2.76 -12.13
C LEU A 183 -10.20 3.99 -11.38
N ALA A 184 -11.29 3.86 -10.62
CA ALA A 184 -11.79 4.93 -9.77
C ALA A 184 -10.79 5.29 -8.65
N SER A 185 -10.18 4.29 -8.03
CA SER A 185 -9.15 4.47 -7.01
C SER A 185 -7.91 5.17 -7.55
N LEU A 186 -7.40 4.76 -8.70
CA LEU A 186 -6.31 5.46 -9.38
C LEU A 186 -6.66 6.91 -9.74
N THR A 187 -7.91 7.17 -10.17
CA THR A 187 -8.36 8.53 -10.46
C THR A 187 -8.32 9.42 -9.22
N ARG A 188 -8.66 8.88 -8.03
CA ARG A 188 -8.51 9.61 -6.77
C ARG A 188 -7.04 9.85 -6.40
N LEU A 189 -6.19 8.83 -6.56
CA LEU A 189 -4.75 8.94 -6.28
C LEU A 189 -4.02 9.91 -7.20
N ALA A 190 -4.52 10.16 -8.41
CA ALA A 190 -3.96 11.14 -9.34
C ALA A 190 -3.97 12.58 -8.78
N ALA A 191 -4.77 12.87 -7.75
CA ALA A 191 -4.76 14.16 -7.05
C ALA A 191 -3.50 14.38 -6.17
N TYR A 192 -2.76 13.32 -5.82
CA TYR A 192 -1.57 13.38 -4.96
C TYR A 192 -0.28 13.60 -5.76
N ARG A 193 -0.28 14.65 -6.61
CA ARG A 193 0.92 15.02 -7.39
C ARG A 193 2.00 15.62 -6.51
N GLY A 194 3.24 15.24 -6.79
CA GLY A 194 4.40 15.66 -6.02
C GLY A 194 4.46 15.06 -4.60
N VAL A 195 3.59 14.09 -4.29
CA VAL A 195 3.61 13.36 -3.02
C VAL A 195 4.28 12.01 -3.23
N THR A 196 5.27 11.68 -2.40
CA THR A 196 5.98 10.40 -2.44
C THR A 196 5.02 9.23 -2.29
N ALA A 197 5.20 8.16 -3.09
CA ALA A 197 4.50 6.89 -2.91
C ALA A 197 5.42 5.85 -2.26
N LEU A 198 4.91 5.18 -1.23
CA LEU A 198 5.57 4.10 -0.49
C LEU A 198 4.79 2.80 -0.74
N PRO A 199 5.17 1.99 -1.75
CA PRO A 199 4.40 0.83 -2.18
C PRO A 199 4.60 -0.40 -1.28
N GLY A 200 3.66 -1.37 -1.38
CA GLY A 200 3.78 -2.69 -0.77
C GLY A 200 4.91 -3.53 -1.37
N HIS A 201 5.28 -3.28 -2.65
CA HIS A 201 6.39 -3.96 -3.32
C HIS A 201 7.18 -3.02 -4.22
N GLY A 202 8.50 -3.27 -4.32
CA GLY A 202 9.42 -2.49 -5.16
C GLY A 202 9.89 -1.19 -4.51
N PRO A 203 10.57 -0.31 -5.25
CA PRO A 203 11.11 0.94 -4.72
C PRO A 203 10.02 1.99 -4.45
N ALA A 204 10.29 2.92 -3.54
CA ALA A 204 9.50 4.13 -3.39
C ALA A 204 9.52 4.97 -4.69
N LEU A 205 8.44 5.70 -4.95
CA LEU A 205 8.29 6.55 -6.14
C LEU A 205 8.19 8.02 -5.73
N ALA A 206 8.77 8.89 -6.54
CA ALA A 206 8.83 10.32 -6.26
C ALA A 206 7.47 11.03 -6.33
N ASP A 207 6.51 10.49 -7.10
CA ASP A 207 5.21 11.15 -7.36
C ASP A 207 4.08 10.11 -7.51
N CYS A 208 3.23 10.02 -6.47
CA CYS A 208 2.08 9.14 -6.42
C CYS A 208 1.06 9.47 -7.51
N GLY A 209 0.78 10.76 -7.74
CA GLY A 209 -0.19 11.19 -8.75
C GLY A 209 0.26 10.88 -10.17
N ALA A 210 1.55 11.08 -10.47
CA ALA A 210 2.12 10.72 -11.76
C ALA A 210 2.10 9.19 -11.98
N ALA A 211 2.36 8.41 -10.95
CA ALA A 211 2.26 6.94 -10.99
C ALA A 211 0.81 6.49 -11.26
N ALA A 212 -0.16 7.10 -10.58
CA ALA A 212 -1.58 6.81 -10.79
C ALA A 212 -2.00 7.09 -12.25
N ASP A 213 -1.60 8.23 -12.81
CA ASP A 213 -1.90 8.57 -14.21
C ASP A 213 -1.26 7.58 -15.19
N TYR A 214 -0.03 7.16 -14.94
CA TYR A 214 0.63 6.14 -15.75
C TYR A 214 -0.16 4.82 -15.73
N TYR A 215 -0.57 4.36 -14.56
CA TYR A 215 -1.38 3.15 -14.42
C TYR A 215 -2.73 3.28 -15.13
N LEU A 216 -3.40 4.44 -15.02
CA LEU A 216 -4.65 4.72 -15.75
C LEU A 216 -4.46 4.63 -17.26
N ALA A 217 -3.42 5.25 -17.80
CA ALA A 217 -3.12 5.22 -19.22
C ALA A 217 -2.82 3.78 -19.70
N HIS A 218 -1.99 3.04 -18.95
CA HIS A 218 -1.67 1.65 -19.23
C HIS A 218 -2.94 0.76 -19.26
N ARG A 219 -3.82 0.87 -18.25
CA ARG A 219 -5.06 0.08 -18.17
C ARG A 219 -6.02 0.39 -19.30
N ARG A 220 -6.20 1.67 -19.65
CA ARG A 220 -7.03 2.10 -20.78
C ARG A 220 -6.51 1.53 -22.09
N ALA A 221 -5.20 1.61 -22.36
CA ALA A 221 -4.59 1.04 -23.55
C ALA A 221 -4.80 -0.47 -23.63
N ARG A 222 -4.69 -1.20 -22.51
CA ARG A 222 -4.96 -2.65 -22.47
C ARG A 222 -6.42 -2.98 -22.75
N LEU A 223 -7.37 -2.20 -22.19
CA LEU A 223 -8.79 -2.37 -22.48
C LEU A 223 -9.10 -2.14 -23.97
N ASP A 224 -8.50 -1.15 -24.59
CA ASP A 224 -8.70 -0.86 -26.02
C ASP A 224 -8.13 -1.98 -26.90
N GLN A 225 -6.98 -2.58 -26.52
CA GLN A 225 -6.44 -3.76 -27.20
C GLN A 225 -7.40 -4.96 -27.12
N VAL A 226 -7.97 -5.23 -25.94
CA VAL A 226 -8.95 -6.32 -25.74
C VAL A 226 -10.21 -6.06 -26.58
N ARG A 227 -10.74 -4.83 -26.57
CA ARG A 227 -11.91 -4.45 -27.38
C ARG A 227 -11.65 -4.65 -28.87
N ALA A 228 -10.47 -4.26 -29.35
CA ALA A 228 -10.08 -4.44 -30.75
C ALA A 228 -9.97 -5.91 -31.12
N ALA A 229 -9.36 -6.76 -30.29
CA ALA A 229 -9.26 -8.20 -30.52
C ALA A 229 -10.64 -8.87 -30.56
N VAL A 230 -11.53 -8.55 -29.63
CA VAL A 230 -12.91 -9.04 -29.61
C VAL A 230 -13.68 -8.62 -30.88
N ALA A 231 -13.52 -7.35 -31.29
CA ALA A 231 -14.16 -6.84 -32.52
C ALA A 231 -13.62 -7.52 -33.79
N ALA A 232 -12.36 -7.94 -33.80
CA ALA A 232 -11.75 -8.71 -34.88
C ALA A 232 -12.18 -10.20 -34.92
N GLY A 233 -12.89 -10.67 -33.88
CA GLY A 233 -13.36 -12.06 -33.79
C GLY A 233 -12.34 -13.03 -33.19
N ASP A 234 -11.26 -12.51 -32.58
CA ASP A 234 -10.30 -13.32 -31.85
C ASP A 234 -11.00 -14.00 -30.67
N ARG A 235 -10.96 -15.32 -30.62
CA ARG A 235 -11.45 -16.09 -29.46
C ARG A 235 -10.26 -16.50 -28.63
N THR A 236 -10.24 -16.06 -27.36
CA THR A 236 -9.30 -16.53 -26.34
C THR A 236 -9.72 -17.89 -25.81
#